data_c958b44bd8020098a3a65c4dd093881a
#
_entry.id   c958b44bd8020098a3a65c4dd093881a
#
_cell.length_a   1.000
_cell.length_b   1.000
_cell.length_c   1.000
_cell.angle_alpha   90.00
_cell.angle_beta   90.00
_cell.angle_gamma   90.00
#
_symmetry.space_group_name_H-M   'P 1'
#
loop_
_entity.id
_entity.type
_entity.pdbx_description
1 polymer ?
#
loop_
_entity_poly.entity_id
_entity_poly.type
_entity_poly.pdbx_seq_one_letter_code
_entity_poly.pdbx_strand_id
1 'polypeptide(L)'
;MAHPYADIPEIFQAGDSIGVIRIPCEQDVPFTPRVRAIVDSAEFQRLHHVTQLALASRVYPGATHTRFEHALGVYHNALRYLWQLGRDPRFAETVSVRDAEILIVAALLHDIGHWPFCHPIEDLSLPEMPPHETFAGEFLKPGSELAEALRVHWQITPEEVLEILVRPDKGVGPSSLVRQNNPSHRLRRSILSGPIDIDKMDYLQRDSQHCGVPYGRQFDRNRLISSLIVNESGNGLAITSKGRTAAEMMVFARYVMFTEVYWHHAVRSATSMFARAFYEVHHAVDLAKMFRMSEPDLIRELCAASAGTAAAQLTSGLFGNRRQLHKRLGEFSVFHHESLYRSIRQRGYSGVVALSNAICKRLADVSGISLEETDVLIDSPPLHREVEFRVDVYFRSEDTYRPLREVSPIVDAMARTQFDDCVKKVRIFGSERAVSAVSSCGVSIDSLVADIVGHTV
;
A
#
# COMPACT_ATOMS: atom_id res chain seq x y z
N MET A 1 -37.93 6.45 -9.36
CA MET A 1 -37.11 6.27 -10.58
C MET A 1 -36.30 5.00 -10.42
N ALA A 2 -36.05 4.27 -11.51
CA ALA A 2 -35.15 3.11 -11.49
C ALA A 2 -33.72 3.60 -11.12
N HIS A 3 -32.92 2.71 -10.52
CA HIS A 3 -31.52 3.02 -10.19
C HIS A 3 -30.71 3.21 -11.49
N PRO A 4 -29.83 4.23 -11.61
CA PRO A 4 -29.16 4.54 -12.87
C PRO A 4 -28.26 3.40 -13.40
N TYR A 5 -27.79 2.51 -12.52
CA TYR A 5 -26.95 1.36 -12.84
C TYR A 5 -27.71 0.03 -12.76
N ALA A 6 -29.04 0.04 -12.92
CA ALA A 6 -29.87 -1.17 -12.86
C ALA A 6 -29.49 -2.23 -13.92
N ASP A 7 -28.93 -1.78 -15.05
CA ASP A 7 -28.52 -2.64 -16.16
C ASP A 7 -27.14 -3.28 -15.97
N ILE A 8 -26.39 -2.91 -14.91
CA ILE A 8 -25.10 -3.53 -14.56
C ILE A 8 -25.37 -4.79 -13.71
N PRO A 9 -25.14 -6.00 -14.26
CA PRO A 9 -25.53 -7.24 -13.59
C PRO A 9 -24.80 -7.46 -12.26
N GLU A 10 -23.60 -6.97 -12.09
CA GLU A 10 -22.82 -7.07 -10.87
C GLU A 10 -23.40 -6.25 -9.71
N ILE A 11 -24.07 -5.14 -10.02
CA ILE A 11 -24.69 -4.26 -9.00
C ILE A 11 -26.05 -4.77 -8.61
N PHE A 12 -26.86 -5.18 -9.60
CA PHE A 12 -28.15 -5.76 -9.39
C PHE A 12 -28.08 -7.28 -9.55
N GLN A 13 -28.02 -8.00 -8.46
CA GLN A 13 -28.11 -9.46 -8.43
C GLN A 13 -29.53 -9.94 -8.81
N ALA A 14 -29.96 -9.64 -10.04
CA ALA A 14 -31.29 -10.02 -10.55
C ALA A 14 -31.23 -11.43 -11.14
N GLY A 15 -31.51 -12.44 -10.32
CA GLY A 15 -31.78 -13.82 -10.74
C GLY A 15 -30.81 -14.87 -10.20
N ASP A 16 -31.30 -16.10 -10.11
CA ASP A 16 -30.59 -17.30 -9.60
C ASP A 16 -29.38 -17.74 -10.46
N SER A 17 -29.02 -16.98 -11.49
CA SER A 17 -27.99 -17.35 -12.48
C SER A 17 -26.63 -16.66 -12.30
N ILE A 18 -26.48 -15.73 -11.34
CA ILE A 18 -25.20 -15.07 -11.09
C ILE A 18 -24.41 -15.89 -10.08
N GLY A 19 -23.22 -16.38 -10.49
CA GLY A 19 -22.29 -17.03 -9.58
C GLY A 19 -21.81 -16.03 -8.50
N VAL A 20 -21.45 -16.57 -7.35
CA VAL A 20 -20.81 -15.80 -6.27
C VAL A 20 -19.50 -16.45 -5.87
N ILE A 21 -18.54 -15.64 -5.46
CA ILE A 21 -17.30 -16.11 -4.85
C ILE A 21 -17.24 -15.63 -3.40
N ARG A 22 -16.75 -16.49 -2.51
CA ARG A 22 -16.56 -16.16 -1.08
C ARG A 22 -15.10 -15.90 -0.80
N ILE A 23 -14.84 -14.77 -0.20
CA ILE A 23 -13.52 -14.39 0.30
C ILE A 23 -13.63 -13.97 1.77
N PRO A 24 -12.57 -14.06 2.56
CA PRO A 24 -12.55 -13.49 3.91
C PRO A 24 -13.02 -12.04 3.91
N CYS A 25 -13.77 -11.64 4.92
CA CYS A 25 -14.47 -10.36 5.07
C CYS A 25 -15.71 -10.14 4.18
N GLU A 26 -15.88 -10.90 3.07
CA GLU A 26 -17.00 -10.76 2.12
C GLU A 26 -17.57 -12.12 1.74
N GLN A 27 -18.90 -12.30 1.90
CA GLN A 27 -19.50 -13.62 1.71
C GLN A 27 -20.00 -13.89 0.28
N ASP A 28 -20.63 -12.91 -0.35
CA ASP A 28 -21.33 -13.09 -1.61
C ASP A 28 -20.89 -12.03 -2.62
N VAL A 29 -19.64 -12.15 -3.08
CA VAL A 29 -19.08 -11.28 -4.11
C VAL A 29 -19.61 -11.72 -5.47
N PRO A 30 -20.34 -10.88 -6.24
CA PRO A 30 -20.88 -11.23 -7.54
C PRO A 30 -19.81 -11.69 -8.52
N PHE A 31 -20.03 -12.83 -9.17
CA PHE A 31 -19.05 -13.45 -10.06
C PHE A 31 -19.70 -13.82 -11.40
N THR A 32 -19.96 -12.77 -12.19
CA THR A 32 -20.58 -12.91 -13.52
C THR A 32 -19.61 -13.51 -14.54
N PRO A 33 -20.09 -14.01 -15.70
CA PRO A 33 -19.20 -14.54 -16.74
C PRO A 33 -18.15 -13.53 -17.22
N ARG A 34 -18.47 -12.23 -17.28
CA ARG A 34 -17.51 -11.19 -17.68
C ARG A 34 -16.48 -10.87 -16.60
N VAL A 35 -16.85 -10.94 -15.33
CA VAL A 35 -15.89 -10.86 -14.19
C VAL A 35 -14.97 -12.07 -14.21
N ARG A 36 -15.54 -13.28 -14.42
CA ARG A 36 -14.78 -14.52 -14.54
C ARG A 36 -13.74 -14.43 -15.63
N ALA A 37 -14.07 -13.88 -16.80
CA ALA A 37 -13.13 -13.74 -17.92
C ALA A 37 -11.88 -12.91 -17.55
N ILE A 38 -12.02 -11.88 -16.69
CA ILE A 38 -10.89 -11.13 -16.14
C ILE A 38 -10.13 -11.97 -15.10
N VAL A 39 -10.86 -12.53 -14.15
CA VAL A 39 -10.27 -13.24 -13.00
C VAL A 39 -9.53 -14.51 -13.42
N ASP A 40 -10.02 -15.24 -14.43
CA ASP A 40 -9.39 -16.46 -14.93
C ASP A 40 -8.21 -16.21 -15.88
N SER A 41 -7.94 -14.94 -16.27
CA SER A 41 -6.78 -14.61 -17.13
C SER A 41 -5.45 -14.87 -16.42
N ALA A 42 -4.43 -15.28 -17.17
CA ALA A 42 -3.11 -15.59 -16.63
C ALA A 42 -2.50 -14.40 -15.85
N GLU A 43 -2.69 -13.17 -16.37
CA GLU A 43 -2.20 -11.95 -15.74
C GLU A 43 -2.85 -11.70 -14.38
N PHE A 44 -4.15 -11.93 -14.25
CA PHE A 44 -4.85 -11.76 -12.98
C PHE A 44 -4.54 -12.90 -12.00
N GLN A 45 -4.48 -14.16 -12.49
CA GLN A 45 -4.14 -15.33 -11.68
C GLN A 45 -2.75 -15.21 -11.04
N ARG A 46 -1.82 -14.47 -11.66
CA ARG A 46 -0.50 -14.15 -11.07
C ARG A 46 -0.62 -13.52 -9.68
N LEU A 47 -1.67 -12.74 -9.41
CA LEU A 47 -1.88 -12.07 -8.12
C LEU A 47 -2.07 -13.06 -6.96
N HIS A 48 -2.42 -14.33 -7.22
CA HIS A 48 -2.41 -15.40 -6.20
C HIS A 48 -1.01 -15.67 -5.62
N HIS A 49 0.02 -15.31 -6.36
CA HIS A 49 1.41 -15.57 -5.99
C HIS A 49 2.15 -14.31 -5.51
N VAL A 50 1.40 -13.24 -5.22
CA VAL A 50 1.92 -11.98 -4.68
C VAL A 50 1.17 -11.66 -3.39
N THR A 51 1.86 -11.73 -2.26
CA THR A 51 1.25 -11.42 -0.96
C THR A 51 0.96 -9.94 -0.82
N GLN A 52 -0.15 -9.63 -0.12
CA GLN A 52 -0.57 -8.24 0.11
C GLN A 52 0.41 -7.50 1.03
N LEU A 53 0.84 -8.14 2.10
CA LEU A 53 1.65 -7.53 3.16
C LEU A 53 3.11 -7.97 3.16
N ALA A 54 3.56 -8.61 2.09
CA ALA A 54 4.97 -8.99 1.92
C ALA A 54 5.56 -9.65 3.19
N LEU A 55 6.56 -9.02 3.80
CA LEU A 55 7.31 -9.57 4.94
C LEU A 55 6.55 -9.51 6.29
N ALA A 56 5.36 -8.92 6.34
CA ALA A 56 4.56 -8.92 7.57
C ALA A 56 4.25 -10.33 8.08
N SER A 57 4.15 -11.32 7.18
CA SER A 57 3.96 -12.73 7.52
C SER A 57 5.09 -13.31 8.38
N ARG A 58 6.26 -12.68 8.39
CA ARG A 58 7.39 -13.06 9.27
C ARG A 58 7.14 -12.72 10.74
N VAL A 59 6.15 -11.86 11.00
CA VAL A 59 5.77 -11.41 12.36
C VAL A 59 4.34 -11.82 12.68
N TYR A 60 3.43 -11.66 11.73
CA TYR A 60 2.01 -12.04 11.80
C TYR A 60 1.80 -13.29 10.92
N PRO A 61 1.81 -14.50 11.47
CA PRO A 61 1.82 -15.75 10.66
C PRO A 61 0.60 -15.89 9.73
N GLY A 62 -0.53 -15.29 10.08
CA GLY A 62 -1.74 -15.29 9.25
C GLY A 62 -1.74 -14.27 8.11
N ALA A 63 -0.76 -13.34 8.06
CA ALA A 63 -0.66 -12.31 7.02
C ALA A 63 -0.10 -12.87 5.70
N THR A 64 -0.78 -13.89 5.15
CA THR A 64 -0.42 -14.62 3.94
C THR A 64 -1.42 -14.43 2.80
N HIS A 65 -2.43 -13.59 3.00
CA HIS A 65 -3.42 -13.27 1.97
C HIS A 65 -2.77 -12.55 0.79
N THR A 66 -3.37 -12.72 -0.36
CA THR A 66 -2.79 -12.32 -1.63
C THR A 66 -3.49 -11.09 -2.22
N ARG A 67 -2.82 -10.44 -3.17
CA ARG A 67 -3.42 -9.36 -3.95
C ARG A 67 -4.62 -9.80 -4.77
N PHE A 68 -4.72 -11.08 -5.11
CA PHE A 68 -5.89 -11.66 -5.74
C PHE A 68 -7.15 -11.51 -4.86
N GLU A 69 -7.05 -11.91 -3.59
CA GLU A 69 -8.15 -11.80 -2.64
C GLU A 69 -8.53 -10.35 -2.38
N HIS A 70 -7.54 -9.47 -2.22
CA HIS A 70 -7.72 -8.04 -2.05
C HIS A 70 -8.42 -7.39 -3.26
N ALA A 71 -7.98 -7.69 -4.48
CA ALA A 71 -8.59 -7.16 -5.70
C ALA A 71 -10.09 -7.50 -5.82
N LEU A 72 -10.50 -8.72 -5.42
CA LEU A 72 -11.92 -9.08 -5.35
C LEU A 72 -12.69 -8.30 -4.29
N GLY A 73 -12.07 -8.00 -3.15
CA GLY A 73 -12.67 -7.19 -2.10
C GLY A 73 -12.83 -5.71 -2.52
N VAL A 74 -11.83 -5.15 -3.19
CA VAL A 74 -11.89 -3.79 -3.76
C VAL A 74 -12.97 -3.70 -4.84
N TYR A 75 -13.05 -4.69 -5.71
CA TYR A 75 -14.15 -4.82 -6.67
C TYR A 75 -15.52 -4.83 -5.98
N HIS A 76 -15.72 -5.65 -4.95
CA HIS A 76 -16.98 -5.69 -4.21
C HIS A 76 -17.32 -4.34 -3.57
N ASN A 77 -16.34 -3.64 -3.01
CA ASN A 77 -16.54 -2.29 -2.50
C ASN A 77 -16.95 -1.31 -3.61
N ALA A 78 -16.37 -1.42 -4.82
CA ALA A 78 -16.76 -0.58 -5.96
C ALA A 78 -18.25 -0.73 -6.30
N LEU A 79 -18.77 -1.97 -6.31
CA LEU A 79 -20.21 -2.23 -6.53
C LEU A 79 -21.07 -1.54 -5.47
N ARG A 80 -20.69 -1.63 -4.20
CA ARG A 80 -21.40 -0.99 -3.08
C ARG A 80 -21.37 0.52 -3.13
N TYR A 81 -20.22 1.10 -3.55
CA TYR A 81 -20.09 2.56 -3.75
C TYR A 81 -20.97 3.03 -4.90
N LEU A 82 -20.95 2.35 -6.04
CA LEU A 82 -21.79 2.67 -7.19
C LEU A 82 -23.28 2.55 -6.85
N TRP A 83 -23.69 1.52 -6.10
CA TRP A 83 -25.04 1.39 -5.60
C TRP A 83 -25.47 2.56 -4.72
N GLN A 84 -24.62 3.01 -3.81
CA GLN A 84 -24.93 4.10 -2.90
C GLN A 84 -24.91 5.45 -3.63
N LEU A 85 -23.85 5.71 -4.40
CA LEU A 85 -23.65 6.98 -5.10
C LEU A 85 -24.63 7.20 -6.26
N GLY A 86 -25.09 6.12 -6.90
CA GLY A 86 -26.13 6.20 -7.93
C GLY A 86 -27.47 6.79 -7.42
N ARG A 87 -27.67 6.89 -6.12
CA ARG A 87 -28.80 7.57 -5.49
C ARG A 87 -28.61 9.09 -5.34
N ASP A 88 -27.38 9.60 -5.50
CA ASP A 88 -27.10 11.03 -5.57
C ASP A 88 -27.31 11.48 -7.02
N PRO A 89 -28.30 12.37 -7.31
CA PRO A 89 -28.55 12.84 -8.66
C PRO A 89 -27.33 13.44 -9.35
N ARG A 90 -26.47 14.16 -8.60
CA ARG A 90 -25.24 14.78 -9.13
C ARG A 90 -24.24 13.73 -9.60
N PHE A 91 -24.16 12.58 -8.90
CA PHE A 91 -23.33 11.47 -9.32
C PHE A 91 -23.91 10.79 -10.58
N ALA A 92 -25.22 10.51 -10.57
CA ALA A 92 -25.91 9.84 -11.65
C ALA A 92 -25.90 10.66 -12.96
N GLU A 93 -25.94 11.99 -12.88
CA GLU A 93 -25.83 12.89 -14.03
C GLU A 93 -24.39 12.99 -14.57
N THR A 94 -23.37 12.76 -13.72
CA THR A 94 -21.96 12.92 -14.07
C THR A 94 -21.31 11.63 -14.54
N VAL A 95 -21.64 10.49 -13.90
CA VAL A 95 -21.01 9.19 -14.15
C VAL A 95 -21.99 8.32 -14.94
N SER A 96 -21.69 8.07 -16.20
CA SER A 96 -22.51 7.21 -17.07
C SER A 96 -22.42 5.73 -16.66
N VAL A 97 -23.32 4.89 -17.22
CA VAL A 97 -23.24 3.41 -17.05
C VAL A 97 -21.86 2.91 -17.53
N ARG A 98 -21.37 3.42 -18.66
CA ARG A 98 -20.04 3.07 -19.19
C ARG A 98 -18.92 3.45 -18.23
N ASP A 99 -18.99 4.64 -17.63
CA ASP A 99 -18.01 5.09 -16.63
C ASP A 99 -18.02 4.20 -15.38
N ALA A 100 -19.20 3.75 -14.95
CA ALA A 100 -19.35 2.83 -13.83
C ALA A 100 -18.74 1.46 -14.14
N GLU A 101 -18.93 0.92 -15.35
CA GLU A 101 -18.30 -0.33 -15.79
C GLU A 101 -16.77 -0.22 -15.85
N ILE A 102 -16.23 0.90 -16.36
CA ILE A 102 -14.78 1.16 -16.34
C ILE A 102 -14.25 1.21 -14.89
N LEU A 103 -14.98 1.81 -13.96
CA LEU A 103 -14.59 1.84 -12.54
C LEU A 103 -14.60 0.43 -11.93
N ILE A 104 -15.59 -0.41 -12.25
CA ILE A 104 -15.66 -1.81 -11.79
C ILE A 104 -14.42 -2.57 -12.26
N VAL A 105 -14.08 -2.45 -13.54
CA VAL A 105 -12.88 -3.08 -14.10
C VAL A 105 -11.60 -2.51 -13.48
N ALA A 106 -11.50 -1.18 -13.34
CA ALA A 106 -10.36 -0.54 -12.69
C ALA A 106 -10.19 -1.00 -11.24
N ALA A 107 -11.28 -1.24 -10.49
CA ALA A 107 -11.23 -1.78 -9.14
C ALA A 107 -10.66 -3.21 -9.09
N LEU A 108 -11.03 -4.08 -10.06
CA LEU A 108 -10.42 -5.42 -10.18
C LEU A 108 -8.92 -5.32 -10.49
N LEU A 109 -8.52 -4.38 -11.34
CA LEU A 109 -7.18 -4.31 -11.90
C LEU A 109 -6.24 -3.31 -11.22
N HIS A 110 -6.67 -2.67 -10.12
CA HIS A 110 -5.89 -1.59 -9.50
C HIS A 110 -4.49 -2.03 -9.06
N ASP A 111 -4.34 -3.28 -8.65
CA ASP A 111 -3.09 -3.89 -8.19
C ASP A 111 -2.38 -4.75 -9.25
N ILE A 112 -2.88 -4.79 -10.51
CA ILE A 112 -2.34 -5.67 -11.55
C ILE A 112 -0.85 -5.42 -11.84
N GLY A 113 -0.37 -4.20 -11.65
CA GLY A 113 1.02 -3.80 -11.87
C GLY A 113 1.98 -4.22 -10.76
N HIS A 114 1.51 -4.69 -9.61
CA HIS A 114 2.39 -5.06 -8.50
C HIS A 114 3.18 -6.35 -8.79
N TRP A 115 4.42 -6.37 -8.33
CA TRP A 115 5.31 -7.53 -8.30
C TRP A 115 5.63 -7.95 -6.86
N PRO A 116 6.26 -9.11 -6.63
CA PRO A 116 6.63 -9.55 -5.28
C PRO A 116 7.52 -8.53 -4.57
N PHE A 117 7.21 -8.25 -3.31
CA PHE A 117 7.92 -7.26 -2.46
C PHE A 117 8.01 -5.86 -3.09
N CYS A 118 7.01 -5.46 -3.85
CA CYS A 118 6.99 -4.22 -4.63
C CYS A 118 7.38 -2.99 -3.79
N HIS A 119 6.64 -2.68 -2.73
CA HIS A 119 6.88 -1.49 -1.92
C HIS A 119 8.27 -1.46 -1.24
N PRO A 120 8.77 -2.55 -0.59
CA PRO A 120 10.14 -2.59 -0.11
C PRO A 120 11.22 -2.30 -1.15
N ILE A 121 10.98 -2.70 -2.41
CA ILE A 121 11.91 -2.44 -3.52
C ILE A 121 11.78 -1.00 -4.01
N GLU A 122 10.57 -0.48 -4.16
CA GLU A 122 10.36 0.92 -4.58
C GLU A 122 10.92 1.93 -3.57
N ASP A 123 10.85 1.63 -2.27
CA ASP A 123 11.43 2.47 -1.21
C ASP A 123 12.95 2.68 -1.37
N LEU A 124 13.65 1.80 -2.12
CA LEU A 124 15.06 1.96 -2.46
C LEU A 124 15.31 3.11 -3.45
N SER A 125 14.29 3.50 -4.20
CA SER A 125 14.36 4.55 -5.23
C SER A 125 15.48 4.32 -6.26
N LEU A 126 15.65 3.07 -6.69
CA LEU A 126 16.64 2.71 -7.72
C LEU A 126 16.22 3.28 -9.08
N PRO A 127 17.14 3.92 -9.84
CA PRO A 127 16.81 4.57 -11.11
C PRO A 127 16.21 3.65 -12.17
N GLU A 128 16.57 2.37 -12.15
CA GLU A 128 16.11 1.33 -13.07
C GLU A 128 14.74 0.74 -12.72
N MET A 129 14.17 1.13 -11.57
CA MET A 129 12.89 0.60 -11.09
C MET A 129 11.75 1.56 -11.42
N PRO A 130 10.84 1.21 -12.35
CA PRO A 130 9.67 2.03 -12.61
C PRO A 130 8.65 1.93 -11.47
N PRO A 131 7.81 2.95 -11.25
CA PRO A 131 6.68 2.86 -10.33
C PRO A 131 5.69 1.76 -10.77
N HIS A 132 5.18 0.99 -9.81
CA HIS A 132 4.26 -0.13 -10.11
C HIS A 132 2.98 0.30 -10.83
N GLU A 133 2.50 1.52 -10.58
CA GLU A 133 1.30 2.02 -11.27
C GLU A 133 1.51 2.12 -12.80
N THR A 134 2.73 2.42 -13.25
CA THR A 134 3.05 2.46 -14.68
C THR A 134 3.16 1.05 -15.26
N PHE A 135 3.44 0.06 -14.43
CA PHE A 135 3.61 -1.32 -14.83
C PHE A 135 2.29 -2.04 -15.17
N ALA A 136 1.14 -1.51 -14.75
CA ALA A 136 -0.16 -2.05 -15.13
C ALA A 136 -0.33 -2.17 -16.66
N GLY A 137 0.24 -1.23 -17.43
CA GLY A 137 0.24 -1.27 -18.89
C GLY A 137 0.94 -2.50 -19.50
N GLU A 138 1.90 -3.09 -18.79
CA GLU A 138 2.62 -4.29 -19.26
C GLU A 138 1.71 -5.53 -19.29
N PHE A 139 0.71 -5.59 -18.43
CA PHE A 139 -0.26 -6.69 -18.34
C PHE A 139 -1.51 -6.46 -19.22
N LEU A 140 -1.69 -5.23 -19.70
CA LEU A 140 -2.81 -4.82 -20.54
C LEU A 140 -2.41 -4.64 -22.02
N LYS A 141 -1.24 -5.16 -22.42
CA LYS A 141 -0.76 -5.06 -23.81
C LYS A 141 -1.63 -5.83 -24.77
N PRO A 142 -1.72 -5.39 -26.05
CA PRO A 142 -2.36 -6.17 -27.09
C PRO A 142 -1.83 -7.61 -27.15
N GLY A 143 -2.74 -8.57 -27.15
CA GLY A 143 -2.41 -10.02 -27.17
C GLY A 143 -2.33 -10.67 -25.78
N SER A 144 -2.50 -9.91 -24.66
CA SER A 144 -2.71 -10.50 -23.35
C SER A 144 -4.14 -11.05 -23.23
N GLU A 145 -4.34 -12.11 -22.42
CA GLU A 145 -5.67 -12.65 -22.12
C GLU A 145 -6.56 -11.59 -21.48
N LEU A 146 -5.98 -10.76 -20.63
CA LEU A 146 -6.67 -9.68 -19.94
C LEU A 146 -7.18 -8.61 -20.92
N ALA A 147 -6.36 -8.15 -21.87
CA ALA A 147 -6.79 -7.20 -22.90
C ALA A 147 -7.91 -7.77 -23.78
N GLU A 148 -7.86 -9.06 -24.11
CA GLU A 148 -8.93 -9.73 -24.85
C GLU A 148 -10.20 -9.87 -24.03
N ALA A 149 -10.12 -10.21 -22.74
CA ALA A 149 -11.27 -10.26 -21.84
C ALA A 149 -11.97 -8.89 -21.74
N LEU A 150 -11.21 -7.82 -21.65
CA LEU A 150 -11.75 -6.44 -21.65
C LEU A 150 -12.49 -6.13 -22.95
N ARG A 151 -11.88 -6.45 -24.08
CA ARG A 151 -12.45 -6.16 -25.41
C ARG A 151 -13.73 -6.95 -25.66
N VAL A 152 -13.72 -8.26 -25.38
CA VAL A 152 -14.81 -9.18 -25.74
C VAL A 152 -15.98 -9.09 -24.77
N HIS A 153 -15.71 -9.08 -23.48
CA HIS A 153 -16.75 -9.23 -22.45
C HIS A 153 -17.22 -7.91 -21.85
N TRP A 154 -16.36 -6.86 -21.87
CA TRP A 154 -16.68 -5.57 -21.32
C TRP A 154 -16.77 -4.45 -22.37
N GLN A 155 -16.28 -4.69 -23.58
CA GLN A 155 -16.15 -3.69 -24.63
C GLN A 155 -15.37 -2.43 -24.16
N ILE A 156 -14.44 -2.63 -23.23
CA ILE A 156 -13.56 -1.62 -22.62
C ILE A 156 -12.17 -1.77 -23.20
N THR A 157 -11.50 -0.65 -23.50
CA THR A 157 -10.12 -0.67 -23.97
C THR A 157 -9.14 -0.61 -22.78
N PRO A 158 -7.93 -1.18 -22.91
CA PRO A 158 -6.88 -1.02 -21.92
C PRO A 158 -6.60 0.44 -21.54
N GLU A 159 -6.64 1.35 -22.48
CA GLU A 159 -6.39 2.78 -22.30
C GLU A 159 -7.43 3.41 -21.36
N GLU A 160 -8.73 3.07 -21.51
CA GLU A 160 -9.79 3.57 -20.63
C GLU A 160 -9.58 3.14 -19.17
N VAL A 161 -9.03 1.96 -18.94
CA VAL A 161 -8.70 1.45 -17.61
C VAL A 161 -7.45 2.14 -17.06
N LEU A 162 -6.38 2.19 -17.86
CA LEU A 162 -5.12 2.82 -17.47
C LEU A 162 -5.26 4.30 -17.13
N GLU A 163 -6.19 5.01 -17.78
CA GLU A 163 -6.51 6.40 -17.43
C GLU A 163 -6.99 6.57 -15.99
N ILE A 164 -7.67 5.57 -15.44
CA ILE A 164 -8.12 5.58 -14.04
C ILE A 164 -7.02 5.10 -13.10
N LEU A 165 -6.21 4.11 -13.51
CA LEU A 165 -5.19 3.50 -12.67
C LEU A 165 -3.93 4.37 -12.51
N VAL A 166 -3.42 4.94 -13.61
CA VAL A 166 -2.14 5.65 -13.61
C VAL A 166 -2.32 7.11 -13.18
N ARG A 167 -1.49 7.59 -12.26
CA ARG A 167 -1.48 8.99 -11.84
C ARG A 167 -0.83 9.88 -12.90
N PRO A 168 -1.40 11.06 -13.19
CA PRO A 168 -0.91 11.97 -14.24
C PRO A 168 0.52 12.49 -14.02
N ASP A 169 0.93 12.64 -12.77
CA ASP A 169 2.24 13.12 -12.37
C ASP A 169 3.37 12.11 -12.59
N LYS A 170 3.03 10.87 -12.95
CA LYS A 170 3.98 9.77 -13.15
C LYS A 170 4.22 9.39 -14.64
N GLY A 171 4.05 10.30 -15.58
CA GLY A 171 4.61 10.15 -16.94
C GLY A 171 3.66 9.89 -18.08
N VAL A 172 2.41 10.28 -18.00
CA VAL A 172 1.45 10.22 -19.11
C VAL A 172 1.41 11.58 -19.86
N GLY A 173 1.55 11.54 -21.20
CA GLY A 173 1.74 12.69 -22.06
C GLY A 173 0.58 13.72 -22.12
N PRO A 174 0.66 14.74 -23.00
CA PRO A 174 -0.18 15.95 -23.01
C PRO A 174 -1.70 15.74 -23.11
N SER A 175 -2.16 14.60 -23.64
CA SER A 175 -3.61 14.26 -23.70
C SER A 175 -4.23 14.03 -22.31
N SER A 176 -3.42 13.83 -21.27
CA SER A 176 -3.89 13.65 -19.89
C SER A 176 -4.48 14.90 -19.26
N LEU A 177 -4.00 16.10 -19.63
CA LEU A 177 -4.43 17.37 -19.04
C LEU A 177 -5.90 17.73 -19.38
N VAL A 178 -6.36 17.42 -20.58
CA VAL A 178 -7.74 17.70 -21.01
C VAL A 178 -8.73 16.79 -20.28
N ARG A 179 -8.35 15.54 -20.04
CA ARG A 179 -9.19 14.52 -19.37
C ARG A 179 -9.23 14.70 -17.86
N GLN A 180 -8.17 15.24 -17.24
CA GLN A 180 -8.13 15.58 -15.82
C GLN A 180 -9.20 16.60 -15.40
N ASN A 181 -9.69 17.41 -16.34
CA ASN A 181 -10.77 18.35 -16.10
C ASN A 181 -12.18 17.74 -16.22
N ASN A 182 -12.29 16.46 -16.62
CA ASN A 182 -13.58 15.77 -16.69
C ASN A 182 -14.08 15.42 -15.27
N PRO A 183 -15.24 15.90 -14.83
CA PRO A 183 -15.81 15.60 -13.51
C PRO A 183 -16.01 14.11 -13.26
N SER A 184 -16.47 13.33 -14.26
CA SER A 184 -16.63 11.88 -14.16
C SER A 184 -15.29 11.19 -13.86
N HIS A 185 -14.22 11.58 -14.54
CA HIS A 185 -12.90 11.03 -14.29
C HIS A 185 -12.41 11.32 -12.86
N ARG A 186 -12.61 12.55 -12.36
CA ARG A 186 -12.23 12.92 -10.98
C ARG A 186 -13.02 12.14 -9.95
N LEU A 187 -14.33 11.98 -10.13
CA LEU A 187 -15.17 11.19 -9.23
C LEU A 187 -14.73 9.73 -9.19
N ARG A 188 -14.52 9.10 -10.33
CA ARG A 188 -14.05 7.71 -10.41
C ARG A 188 -12.68 7.53 -9.72
N ARG A 189 -11.76 8.44 -9.95
CA ARG A 189 -10.46 8.43 -9.25
C ARG A 189 -10.59 8.63 -7.75
N SER A 190 -11.48 9.51 -7.31
CA SER A 190 -11.75 9.73 -5.88
C SER A 190 -12.31 8.48 -5.19
N ILE A 191 -13.06 7.65 -5.93
CA ILE A 191 -13.54 6.35 -5.43
C ILE A 191 -12.39 5.34 -5.33
N LEU A 192 -11.49 5.30 -6.33
CA LEU A 192 -10.40 4.32 -6.36
C LEU A 192 -9.22 4.70 -5.46
N SER A 193 -8.89 5.99 -5.37
CA SER A 193 -7.68 6.47 -4.68
C SER A 193 -7.92 7.82 -4.00
N GLY A 194 -8.95 7.92 -3.17
CA GLY A 194 -9.33 9.09 -2.40
C GLY A 194 -9.14 8.91 -0.89
N PRO A 195 -9.60 9.88 -0.09
CA PRO A 195 -9.51 9.79 1.37
C PRO A 195 -10.35 8.65 1.98
N ILE A 196 -11.52 8.38 1.38
CA ILE A 196 -12.44 7.27 1.74
C ILE A 196 -12.63 6.45 0.46
N ASP A 197 -11.60 5.74 0.04
CA ASP A 197 -11.63 4.94 -1.18
C ASP A 197 -11.95 3.46 -0.92
N ILE A 198 -12.25 2.77 -2.00
CA ILE A 198 -12.61 1.35 -1.98
C ILE A 198 -11.45 0.45 -1.58
N ASP A 199 -10.22 0.87 -1.85
CA ASP A 199 -8.98 0.18 -1.49
C ASP A 199 -8.79 0.16 0.03
N LYS A 200 -8.82 1.35 0.69
CA LYS A 200 -8.74 1.47 2.15
C LYS A 200 -9.87 0.74 2.87
N MET A 201 -11.07 0.76 2.28
CA MET A 201 -12.23 0.03 2.81
C MET A 201 -12.01 -1.48 2.84
N ASP A 202 -11.24 -2.03 1.92
CA ASP A 202 -10.92 -3.46 1.91
C ASP A 202 -9.72 -3.75 2.80
N TYR A 203 -8.53 -3.15 2.51
CA TYR A 203 -7.31 -3.59 3.15
C TYR A 203 -7.34 -3.40 4.68
N LEU A 204 -7.93 -2.33 5.22
CA LEU A 204 -7.99 -2.15 6.67
C LEU A 204 -8.64 -3.34 7.37
N GLN A 205 -9.74 -3.83 6.84
CA GLN A 205 -10.46 -4.97 7.43
C GLN A 205 -9.76 -6.29 7.15
N ARG A 206 -9.32 -6.50 5.91
CA ARG A 206 -8.67 -7.73 5.48
C ARG A 206 -7.33 -7.96 6.16
N ASP A 207 -6.46 -6.98 6.15
CA ASP A 207 -5.17 -7.04 6.81
C ASP A 207 -5.32 -7.28 8.31
N SER A 208 -6.26 -6.55 8.94
CA SER A 208 -6.59 -6.72 10.36
C SER A 208 -7.02 -8.16 10.67
N GLN A 209 -7.86 -8.75 9.82
CA GLN A 209 -8.32 -10.12 9.98
C GLN A 209 -7.18 -11.11 9.82
N HIS A 210 -6.38 -10.99 8.77
CA HIS A 210 -5.27 -11.90 8.49
C HIS A 210 -4.09 -11.74 9.46
N CYS A 211 -3.84 -10.53 9.95
CA CYS A 211 -2.87 -10.31 11.02
C CYS A 211 -3.36 -10.78 12.40
N GLY A 212 -4.63 -11.13 12.55
CA GLY A 212 -5.22 -11.54 13.82
C GLY A 212 -5.36 -10.39 14.84
N VAL A 213 -5.46 -9.13 14.37
CA VAL A 213 -5.61 -7.93 15.21
C VAL A 213 -6.99 -7.30 15.04
N PRO A 214 -7.52 -6.55 16.02
CA PRO A 214 -8.85 -5.97 15.92
C PRO A 214 -8.90 -4.62 15.19
N TYR A 215 -7.77 -3.96 14.99
CA TYR A 215 -7.67 -2.51 14.77
C TYR A 215 -8.36 -2.01 13.49
N GLY A 216 -8.22 -2.71 12.37
CA GLY A 216 -8.79 -2.30 11.08
C GLY A 216 -10.29 -2.60 10.94
N ARG A 217 -10.91 -3.32 11.88
CA ARG A 217 -12.32 -3.73 11.84
C ARG A 217 -13.24 -2.92 12.77
N GLN A 218 -12.72 -1.90 13.43
CA GLN A 218 -13.45 -1.17 14.48
C GLN A 218 -14.25 0.02 13.96
N PHE A 219 -14.47 0.16 12.66
CA PHE A 219 -15.35 1.20 12.11
C PHE A 219 -16.55 0.58 11.38
N ASP A 220 -17.69 1.26 11.45
CA ASP A 220 -18.93 0.83 10.79
C ASP A 220 -18.84 1.15 9.30
N ARG A 221 -18.34 0.17 8.50
CA ARG A 221 -18.20 0.26 7.05
C ARG A 221 -19.54 0.51 6.36
N ASN A 222 -20.60 -0.17 6.81
CA ASN A 222 -21.92 -0.04 6.20
C ASN A 222 -22.48 1.37 6.39
N ARG A 223 -22.32 1.92 7.59
CA ARG A 223 -22.71 3.30 7.90
C ARG A 223 -21.93 4.30 7.08
N LEU A 224 -20.62 4.09 6.93
CA LEU A 224 -19.78 4.97 6.15
C LEU A 224 -20.19 4.95 4.67
N ILE A 225 -20.33 3.78 4.06
CA ILE A 225 -20.77 3.64 2.66
C ILE A 225 -22.16 4.27 2.46
N SER A 226 -23.11 3.99 3.33
CA SER A 226 -24.47 4.54 3.21
C SER A 226 -24.56 6.06 3.38
N SER A 227 -23.49 6.70 3.88
CA SER A 227 -23.38 8.14 4.02
C SER A 227 -22.69 8.86 2.87
N LEU A 228 -22.12 8.12 1.91
CA LEU A 228 -21.39 8.69 0.77
C LEU A 228 -22.30 9.53 -0.11
N ILE A 229 -21.80 10.67 -0.52
CA ILE A 229 -22.38 11.62 -1.47
C ILE A 229 -21.27 12.30 -2.27
N VAL A 230 -21.63 13.04 -3.31
CA VAL A 230 -20.70 13.91 -4.04
C VAL A 230 -20.39 15.16 -3.19
N ASN A 231 -19.14 15.61 -3.21
CA ASN A 231 -18.73 16.84 -2.53
C ASN A 231 -19.33 18.11 -3.15
N GLU A 232 -19.16 19.25 -2.51
CA GLU A 232 -19.72 20.52 -2.96
C GLU A 232 -19.30 20.89 -4.38
N SER A 233 -18.01 20.69 -4.71
CA SER A 233 -17.44 21.00 -6.03
C SER A 233 -17.76 19.98 -7.13
N GLY A 234 -18.46 18.89 -6.84
CA GLY A 234 -18.86 17.89 -7.82
C GLY A 234 -17.72 17.02 -8.37
N ASN A 235 -16.56 17.00 -7.73
CA ASN A 235 -15.35 16.36 -8.26
C ASN A 235 -14.70 15.32 -7.32
N GLY A 236 -15.35 15.03 -6.21
CA GLY A 236 -14.85 14.07 -5.22
C GLY A 236 -15.96 13.58 -4.29
N LEU A 237 -15.58 12.74 -3.34
CA LEU A 237 -16.48 12.19 -2.35
C LEU A 237 -16.58 13.08 -1.11
N ALA A 238 -17.78 13.11 -0.53
CA ALA A 238 -18.08 13.61 0.79
C ALA A 238 -18.97 12.61 1.53
N ILE A 239 -19.23 12.86 2.80
CA ILE A 239 -20.17 12.08 3.61
C ILE A 239 -21.25 13.00 4.20
N THR A 240 -22.42 12.46 4.45
CA THR A 240 -23.40 13.14 5.30
C THR A 240 -22.96 13.11 6.77
N SER A 241 -23.48 14.01 7.59
CA SER A 241 -23.20 14.06 9.03
C SER A 241 -23.48 12.73 9.76
N LYS A 242 -24.33 11.88 9.19
CA LYS A 242 -24.61 10.52 9.70
C LYS A 242 -23.41 9.58 9.64
N GLY A 243 -22.48 9.80 8.70
CA GLY A 243 -21.25 9.00 8.52
C GLY A 243 -20.06 9.51 9.33
N ARG A 244 -20.16 10.68 9.99
CA ARG A 244 -19.03 11.34 10.65
C ARG A 244 -18.26 10.41 11.59
N THR A 245 -18.93 9.81 12.56
CA THR A 245 -18.29 8.92 13.55
C THR A 245 -17.63 7.70 12.86
N ALA A 246 -18.27 7.12 11.84
CA ALA A 246 -17.67 6.01 11.11
C ALA A 246 -16.39 6.44 10.37
N ALA A 247 -16.36 7.65 9.79
CA ALA A 247 -15.18 8.23 9.17
C ALA A 247 -14.06 8.52 10.19
N GLU A 248 -14.41 9.10 11.35
CA GLU A 248 -13.48 9.32 12.47
C GLU A 248 -12.81 8.00 12.91
N MET A 249 -13.61 6.95 13.08
CA MET A 249 -13.12 5.62 13.44
C MET A 249 -12.27 4.96 12.35
N MET A 250 -12.58 5.16 11.07
CA MET A 250 -11.76 4.68 9.97
C MET A 250 -10.38 5.36 9.96
N VAL A 251 -10.33 6.67 10.19
CA VAL A 251 -9.07 7.42 10.32
C VAL A 251 -8.23 6.88 11.48
N PHE A 252 -8.86 6.65 12.63
CA PHE A 252 -8.21 6.09 13.80
C PHE A 252 -7.74 4.63 13.56
N ALA A 253 -8.59 3.79 12.97
CA ALA A 253 -8.25 2.42 12.60
C ALA A 253 -7.01 2.39 11.69
N ARG A 254 -6.94 3.28 10.71
CA ARG A 254 -5.78 3.42 9.84
C ARG A 254 -4.52 3.80 10.63
N TYR A 255 -4.62 4.77 11.54
CA TYR A 255 -3.50 5.17 12.39
C TYR A 255 -2.95 3.97 13.19
N VAL A 256 -3.83 3.21 13.83
CA VAL A 256 -3.40 2.06 14.64
C VAL A 256 -2.83 0.94 13.77
N MET A 257 -3.43 0.63 12.62
CA MET A 257 -2.89 -0.37 11.68
C MET A 257 -1.50 0.01 11.18
N PHE A 258 -1.28 1.30 10.87
CA PHE A 258 0.04 1.78 10.48
C PHE A 258 1.06 1.62 11.61
N THR A 259 0.73 2.01 12.84
CA THR A 259 1.64 1.94 13.99
C THR A 259 1.96 0.50 14.39
N GLU A 260 0.92 -0.32 14.52
CA GLU A 260 1.03 -1.65 15.11
C GLU A 260 1.32 -2.76 14.11
N VAL A 261 0.96 -2.59 12.83
CA VAL A 261 1.15 -3.64 11.82
C VAL A 261 2.19 -3.23 10.79
N TYR A 262 1.92 -2.22 9.97
CA TYR A 262 2.80 -1.90 8.82
C TYR A 262 4.15 -1.31 9.26
N TRP A 263 4.17 -0.49 10.31
CA TRP A 263 5.38 0.10 10.89
C TRP A 263 5.82 -0.58 12.19
N HIS A 264 5.29 -1.76 12.50
CA HIS A 264 5.76 -2.55 13.64
C HIS A 264 7.26 -2.83 13.51
N HIS A 265 8.02 -2.63 14.59
CA HIS A 265 9.49 -2.68 14.52
C HIS A 265 10.05 -4.00 13.98
N ALA A 266 9.43 -5.15 14.27
CA ALA A 266 9.88 -6.44 13.76
C ALA A 266 9.53 -6.63 12.28
N VAL A 267 8.42 -6.07 11.79
CA VAL A 267 8.08 -6.05 10.36
C VAL A 267 9.09 -5.17 9.62
N ARG A 268 9.39 -3.98 10.16
CA ARG A 268 10.41 -3.09 9.58
C ARG A 268 11.82 -3.69 9.61
N SER A 269 12.13 -4.50 10.64
CA SER A 269 13.40 -5.27 10.65
C SER A 269 13.48 -6.24 9.47
N ALA A 270 12.44 -7.05 9.26
CA ALA A 270 12.39 -7.95 8.11
C ALA A 270 12.46 -7.19 6.77
N THR A 271 11.74 -6.05 6.66
CA THR A 271 11.77 -5.18 5.47
C THR A 271 13.17 -4.62 5.22
N SER A 272 13.87 -4.14 6.25
CA SER A 272 15.24 -3.62 6.13
C SER A 272 16.24 -4.69 5.74
N MET A 273 16.10 -5.91 6.28
CA MET A 273 16.93 -7.04 5.88
C MET A 273 16.73 -7.39 4.40
N PHE A 274 15.48 -7.42 3.94
CA PHE A 274 15.16 -7.67 2.55
C PHE A 274 15.69 -6.55 1.63
N ALA A 275 15.41 -5.29 1.98
CA ALA A 275 15.83 -4.11 1.24
C ALA A 275 17.36 -4.08 1.07
N ARG A 276 18.12 -4.34 2.14
CA ARG A 276 19.57 -4.42 2.08
C ARG A 276 20.03 -5.60 1.23
N ALA A 277 19.46 -6.79 1.39
CA ALA A 277 19.83 -7.95 0.58
C ALA A 277 19.58 -7.69 -0.91
N PHE A 278 18.42 -7.15 -1.25
CA PHE A 278 18.09 -6.80 -2.64
C PHE A 278 19.03 -5.73 -3.20
N TYR A 279 19.31 -4.67 -2.43
CA TYR A 279 20.24 -3.60 -2.83
C TYR A 279 21.64 -4.12 -3.18
N GLU A 280 22.16 -5.07 -2.41
CA GLU A 280 23.49 -5.64 -2.64
C GLU A 280 23.58 -6.46 -3.96
N VAL A 281 22.48 -7.10 -4.35
CA VAL A 281 22.52 -8.08 -5.45
C VAL A 281 21.58 -7.78 -6.62
N HIS A 282 20.84 -6.67 -6.59
CA HIS A 282 19.82 -6.37 -7.63
C HIS A 282 20.38 -6.34 -9.04
N HIS A 283 21.64 -5.94 -9.23
CA HIS A 283 22.31 -5.96 -10.52
C HIS A 283 22.59 -7.38 -11.09
N ALA A 284 22.50 -8.41 -10.25
CA ALA A 284 22.59 -9.81 -10.65
C ALA A 284 21.20 -10.46 -10.88
N VAL A 285 20.10 -9.74 -10.61
CA VAL A 285 18.73 -10.19 -10.82
C VAL A 285 18.22 -9.64 -12.16
N ASP A 286 17.61 -10.50 -12.98
CA ASP A 286 16.93 -10.07 -14.21
C ASP A 286 15.62 -9.34 -13.85
N LEU A 287 15.69 -8.01 -13.80
CA LEU A 287 14.54 -7.16 -13.44
C LEU A 287 13.36 -7.34 -14.39
N ALA A 288 13.58 -7.56 -15.67
CA ALA A 288 12.50 -7.77 -16.66
C ALA A 288 11.69 -9.05 -16.36
N LYS A 289 12.36 -10.09 -15.87
CA LYS A 289 11.69 -11.32 -15.39
C LYS A 289 11.08 -11.12 -14.02
N MET A 290 11.78 -10.41 -13.12
CA MET A 290 11.35 -10.22 -11.72
C MET A 290 9.93 -9.69 -11.63
N PHE A 291 9.55 -8.74 -12.47
CA PHE A 291 8.21 -8.15 -12.47
C PHE A 291 7.08 -9.14 -12.75
N ARG A 292 7.40 -10.31 -13.35
CA ARG A 292 6.43 -11.36 -13.68
C ARG A 292 6.55 -12.61 -12.80
N MET A 293 7.56 -12.66 -11.92
CA MET A 293 7.80 -13.80 -11.03
C MET A 293 6.69 -13.95 -10.00
N SER A 294 6.55 -15.16 -9.51
CA SER A 294 5.88 -15.42 -8.22
C SER A 294 6.81 -15.01 -7.06
N GLU A 295 6.24 -14.81 -5.88
CA GLU A 295 7.03 -14.49 -4.69
C GLU A 295 8.04 -15.60 -4.34
N PRO A 296 7.67 -16.91 -4.39
CA PRO A 296 8.64 -17.99 -4.22
C PRO A 296 9.77 -18.00 -5.26
N ASP A 297 9.49 -17.62 -6.52
CA ASP A 297 10.50 -17.56 -7.56
C ASP A 297 11.50 -16.44 -7.27
N LEU A 298 11.03 -15.25 -6.94
CA LEU A 298 11.90 -14.13 -6.60
C LEU A 298 12.75 -14.44 -5.36
N ILE A 299 12.19 -15.11 -4.34
CA ILE A 299 12.96 -15.55 -3.16
C ILE A 299 14.08 -16.49 -3.58
N ARG A 300 13.84 -17.45 -4.48
CA ARG A 300 14.89 -18.37 -4.97
C ARG A 300 16.00 -17.63 -5.73
N GLU A 301 15.63 -16.73 -6.63
CA GLU A 301 16.58 -15.89 -7.37
C GLU A 301 17.42 -15.02 -6.43
N LEU A 302 16.78 -14.36 -5.46
CA LEU A 302 17.46 -13.51 -4.49
C LEU A 302 18.43 -14.32 -3.61
N CYS A 303 18.01 -15.49 -3.12
CA CYS A 303 18.87 -16.38 -2.34
C CYS A 303 20.06 -16.87 -3.16
N ALA A 304 19.87 -17.23 -4.44
CA ALA A 304 20.92 -17.67 -5.34
C ALA A 304 21.92 -16.52 -5.62
N ALA A 305 21.44 -15.33 -5.93
CA ALA A 305 22.28 -14.15 -6.15
C ALA A 305 23.05 -13.71 -4.90
N SER A 306 22.49 -13.95 -3.70
CA SER A 306 23.12 -13.61 -2.42
C SER A 306 24.21 -14.62 -2.01
N ALA A 307 24.26 -15.82 -2.59
CA ALA A 307 25.19 -16.86 -2.19
C ALA A 307 26.66 -16.40 -2.31
N GLY A 308 27.41 -16.56 -1.22
CA GLY A 308 28.82 -16.12 -1.14
C GLY A 308 29.03 -14.63 -0.94
N THR A 309 27.96 -13.84 -0.75
CA THR A 309 28.04 -12.40 -0.45
C THR A 309 27.61 -12.10 1.01
N ALA A 310 27.85 -10.89 1.48
CA ALA A 310 27.37 -10.42 2.78
C ALA A 310 25.84 -10.48 2.91
N ALA A 311 25.10 -10.41 1.81
CA ALA A 311 23.65 -10.52 1.79
C ALA A 311 23.12 -11.92 2.13
N ALA A 312 23.95 -12.98 2.05
CA ALA A 312 23.55 -14.37 2.29
C ALA A 312 22.98 -14.57 3.71
N GLN A 313 23.53 -13.92 4.70
CA GLN A 313 23.01 -14.01 6.08
C GLN A 313 21.63 -13.36 6.23
N LEU A 314 21.35 -12.27 5.48
CA LEU A 314 20.06 -11.59 5.51
C LEU A 314 18.97 -12.47 4.87
N THR A 315 19.24 -13.00 3.67
CA THR A 315 18.30 -13.89 2.96
C THR A 315 18.07 -15.20 3.72
N SER A 316 19.13 -15.78 4.31
CA SER A 316 19.03 -16.97 5.16
C SER A 316 18.20 -16.69 6.43
N GLY A 317 18.39 -15.55 7.07
CA GLY A 317 17.61 -15.14 8.24
C GLY A 317 16.12 -14.89 7.94
N LEU A 318 15.81 -14.42 6.74
CA LEU A 318 14.44 -14.18 6.28
C LEU A 318 13.75 -15.44 5.76
N PHE A 319 14.41 -16.20 4.89
CA PHE A 319 13.78 -17.23 4.07
C PHE A 319 14.33 -18.65 4.34
N GLY A 320 15.39 -18.78 5.13
CA GLY A 320 15.95 -20.06 5.52
C GLY A 320 15.11 -20.84 6.52
N ASN A 321 15.58 -22.01 6.91
CA ASN A 321 14.90 -22.92 7.85
C ASN A 321 14.75 -22.35 9.26
N ARG A 322 15.57 -21.39 9.63
CA ARG A 322 15.53 -20.70 10.93
C ARG A 322 15.32 -19.21 10.69
N ARG A 323 14.22 -18.68 11.20
CA ARG A 323 13.96 -17.24 11.16
C ARG A 323 14.88 -16.51 12.13
N GLN A 324 15.72 -15.60 11.62
CA GLN A 324 16.65 -14.78 12.40
C GLN A 324 16.52 -13.33 11.99
N LEU A 325 15.60 -12.60 12.63
CA LEU A 325 15.42 -11.17 12.38
C LEU A 325 16.38 -10.36 13.25
N HIS A 326 16.95 -9.30 12.66
CA HIS A 326 17.73 -8.32 13.41
C HIS A 326 16.88 -7.67 14.51
N LYS A 327 17.52 -7.33 15.62
CA LYS A 327 16.88 -6.71 16.79
C LYS A 327 17.03 -5.19 16.72
N ARG A 328 16.04 -4.47 17.23
CA ARG A 328 16.12 -3.00 17.33
C ARG A 328 17.17 -2.61 18.37
N LEU A 329 18.18 -1.85 17.92
CA LEU A 329 19.24 -1.28 18.74
C LEU A 329 18.95 0.16 19.15
N GLY A 330 18.29 0.93 18.27
CA GLY A 330 17.94 2.33 18.51
C GLY A 330 16.72 2.77 17.70
N GLU A 331 16.10 3.88 18.10
CA GLU A 331 14.94 4.45 17.42
C GLU A 331 14.95 5.97 17.56
N PHE A 332 14.80 6.69 16.43
CA PHE A 332 14.75 8.15 16.36
C PHE A 332 13.42 8.61 15.76
N SER A 333 12.87 9.69 16.29
CA SER A 333 11.63 10.29 15.79
C SER A 333 11.76 11.81 15.76
N VAL A 334 10.80 12.48 15.13
CA VAL A 334 10.73 13.95 15.16
C VAL A 334 10.57 14.50 16.58
N PHE A 335 10.00 13.71 17.51
CA PHE A 335 9.80 14.09 18.91
C PHE A 335 11.00 13.77 19.81
N HIS A 336 11.83 12.82 19.37
CA HIS A 336 13.03 12.39 20.08
C HIS A 336 14.19 12.31 19.09
N HIS A 337 15.23 13.13 19.30
CA HIS A 337 16.40 13.24 18.43
C HIS A 337 16.07 13.79 17.02
N GLU A 338 15.31 14.88 16.95
CA GLU A 338 14.81 15.47 15.70
C GLU A 338 15.92 15.70 14.66
N SER A 339 17.07 16.22 15.06
CA SER A 339 18.21 16.50 14.15
C SER A 339 18.73 15.23 13.49
N LEU A 340 18.93 14.16 14.26
CA LEU A 340 19.35 12.85 13.74
C LEU A 340 18.28 12.25 12.81
N TYR A 341 17.02 12.29 13.26
CA TYR A 341 15.90 11.81 12.47
C TYR A 341 15.84 12.48 11.10
N ARG A 342 15.92 13.82 11.05
CA ARG A 342 15.89 14.58 9.80
C ARG A 342 17.11 14.32 8.93
N SER A 343 18.31 14.32 9.52
CA SER A 343 19.56 14.08 8.80
C SER A 343 19.61 12.70 8.14
N ILE A 344 19.13 11.66 8.83
CA ILE A 344 19.11 10.29 8.28
C ILE A 344 18.05 10.18 7.18
N ARG A 345 16.85 10.71 7.40
CA ARG A 345 15.74 10.63 6.42
C ARG A 345 16.01 11.34 5.10
N GLN A 346 16.84 12.36 5.09
CA GLN A 346 17.19 13.09 3.87
C GLN A 346 18.20 12.35 2.98
N ARG A 347 18.81 11.26 3.47
CA ARG A 347 19.78 10.47 2.71
C ARG A 347 19.05 9.56 1.73
N GLY A 348 19.54 9.47 0.48
CA GLY A 348 19.18 8.38 -0.42
C GLY A 348 19.63 7.03 0.14
N TYR A 349 19.10 5.92 -0.39
CA TYR A 349 19.37 4.60 0.17
C TYR A 349 20.87 4.25 0.21
N SER A 350 21.65 4.63 -0.81
CA SER A 350 23.11 4.48 -0.80
C SER A 350 23.78 5.21 0.37
N GLY A 351 23.31 6.41 0.71
CA GLY A 351 23.78 7.17 1.88
C GLY A 351 23.37 6.52 3.21
N VAL A 352 22.19 5.87 3.25
CA VAL A 352 21.75 5.06 4.40
C VAL A 352 22.65 3.83 4.59
N VAL A 353 23.01 3.16 3.50
CA VAL A 353 23.95 2.03 3.51
C VAL A 353 25.33 2.46 3.99
N ALA A 354 25.87 3.57 3.46
CA ALA A 354 27.16 4.09 3.88
C ALA A 354 27.19 4.43 5.39
N LEU A 355 26.11 5.05 5.90
CA LEU A 355 25.99 5.35 7.34
C LEU A 355 25.90 4.06 8.17
N SER A 356 25.14 3.08 7.71
CA SER A 356 25.02 1.76 8.33
C SER A 356 26.39 1.07 8.48
N ASN A 357 27.18 1.07 7.42
CA ASN A 357 28.54 0.51 7.41
C ASN A 357 29.48 1.27 8.35
N ALA A 358 29.38 2.59 8.40
CA ALA A 358 30.18 3.41 9.33
C ALA A 358 29.86 3.11 10.79
N ILE A 359 28.55 2.93 11.13
CA ILE A 359 28.11 2.52 12.48
C ILE A 359 28.63 1.12 12.80
N CYS A 360 28.51 0.18 11.86
CA CYS A 360 28.99 -1.18 12.02
C CYS A 360 30.51 -1.21 12.32
N LYS A 361 31.31 -0.50 11.52
CA LYS A 361 32.75 -0.41 11.72
C LYS A 361 33.10 0.20 13.07
N ARG A 362 32.48 1.33 13.43
CA ARG A 362 32.74 2.00 14.71
C ARG A 362 32.37 1.11 15.90
N LEU A 363 31.27 0.37 15.80
CA LEU A 363 30.84 -0.60 16.83
C LEU A 363 31.84 -1.75 16.96
N ALA A 364 32.36 -2.27 15.84
CA ALA A 364 33.39 -3.30 15.84
C ALA A 364 34.68 -2.79 16.52
N ASP A 365 35.14 -1.58 16.18
CA ASP A 365 36.34 -0.97 16.75
C ASP A 365 36.24 -0.81 18.29
N VAL A 366 35.07 -0.36 18.78
CA VAL A 366 34.88 -0.09 20.21
C VAL A 366 34.67 -1.38 21.02
N SER A 367 33.95 -2.34 20.45
CA SER A 367 33.63 -3.61 21.14
C SER A 367 34.72 -4.67 21.03
N GLY A 368 35.61 -4.58 20.05
CA GLY A 368 36.58 -5.61 19.70
C GLY A 368 35.95 -6.85 19.05
N ILE A 369 34.65 -6.84 18.73
CA ILE A 369 33.93 -7.93 18.09
C ILE A 369 33.92 -7.72 16.58
N SER A 370 34.34 -8.72 15.81
CA SER A 370 34.27 -8.66 14.35
C SER A 370 32.83 -8.66 13.88
N LEU A 371 32.44 -7.64 13.09
CA LEU A 371 31.13 -7.46 12.50
C LEU A 371 31.25 -7.39 10.98
N GLU A 372 30.24 -7.95 10.32
CA GLU A 372 30.03 -7.82 8.86
C GLU A 372 29.21 -6.56 8.55
N GLU A 373 29.35 -5.98 7.36
CA GLU A 373 28.63 -4.76 6.95
C GLU A 373 27.11 -4.87 7.05
N THR A 374 26.58 -6.08 7.00
CA THR A 374 25.14 -6.37 7.11
C THR A 374 24.69 -6.66 8.55
N ASP A 375 25.60 -6.65 9.55
CA ASP A 375 25.25 -6.84 10.95
C ASP A 375 24.51 -5.66 11.58
N VAL A 376 24.64 -4.45 10.98
CA VAL A 376 23.89 -3.25 11.37
C VAL A 376 23.12 -2.76 10.16
N LEU A 377 21.85 -2.47 10.33
CA LEU A 377 20.96 -1.94 9.29
C LEU A 377 20.23 -0.70 9.77
N ILE A 378 19.95 0.22 8.86
CA ILE A 378 19.13 1.39 9.13
C ILE A 378 17.83 1.30 8.32
N ASP A 379 16.71 1.41 9.02
CA ASP A 379 15.39 1.62 8.44
C ASP A 379 15.11 3.12 8.40
N SER A 380 15.15 3.70 7.20
CA SER A 380 14.83 5.10 6.98
C SER A 380 13.52 5.22 6.23
N PRO A 381 12.47 5.79 6.85
CA PRO A 381 11.17 5.89 6.20
C PRO A 381 11.19 6.88 5.03
N PRO A 382 10.42 6.63 3.95
CA PRO A 382 10.33 7.51 2.81
C PRO A 382 9.78 8.89 3.18
N LEU A 383 10.16 9.92 2.41
CA LEU A 383 9.79 11.32 2.67
C LEU A 383 8.34 11.63 2.31
N HIS A 384 7.73 10.88 1.39
CA HIS A 384 6.35 11.13 0.97
C HIS A 384 5.36 10.92 2.12
N ARG A 385 4.28 11.68 2.11
CA ARG A 385 3.22 11.58 3.12
C ARG A 385 2.22 10.48 2.75
N GLU A 386 1.87 9.66 3.73
CA GLU A 386 0.91 8.57 3.55
C GLU A 386 -0.55 9.04 3.63
N VAL A 387 -0.83 10.17 4.29
CA VAL A 387 -2.19 10.46 4.72
C VAL A 387 -2.59 11.92 4.46
N GLU A 388 -3.65 12.08 3.65
CA GLU A 388 -4.44 13.31 3.59
C GLU A 388 -5.87 13.02 4.07
N PHE A 389 -6.32 13.74 5.12
CA PHE A 389 -7.70 13.64 5.66
C PHE A 389 -8.61 14.72 5.08
N ARG A 390 -8.69 14.79 3.76
CA ARG A 390 -9.52 15.80 3.08
C ARG A 390 -10.87 15.21 2.71
N VAL A 391 -11.74 15.03 3.71
CA VAL A 391 -13.12 14.57 3.55
C VAL A 391 -14.04 15.66 4.03
N ASP A 392 -15.04 16.02 3.24
CA ASP A 392 -16.07 16.96 3.61
C ASP A 392 -17.28 16.24 4.23
N VAL A 393 -17.87 16.86 5.23
CA VAL A 393 -19.09 16.43 5.91
C VAL A 393 -20.22 17.40 5.55
N TYR A 394 -21.27 16.88 4.94
CA TYR A 394 -22.47 17.64 4.62
C TYR A 394 -23.48 17.65 5.76
N PHE A 395 -23.88 18.83 6.18
CA PHE A 395 -24.90 19.09 7.20
C PHE A 395 -26.20 19.50 6.53
N ARG A 396 -27.14 18.56 6.43
CA ARG A 396 -28.42 18.78 5.73
C ARG A 396 -29.26 19.90 6.32
N SER A 397 -29.21 20.11 7.65
CA SER A 397 -29.97 21.17 8.33
C SER A 397 -29.49 22.58 8.01
N GLU A 398 -28.23 22.72 7.60
CA GLU A 398 -27.58 24.00 7.34
C GLU A 398 -27.27 24.17 5.85
N ASP A 399 -27.47 23.11 5.04
CA ASP A 399 -27.10 23.02 3.64
C ASP A 399 -25.64 23.42 3.39
N THR A 400 -24.72 22.92 4.23
CA THR A 400 -23.29 23.30 4.19
C THR A 400 -22.38 22.10 4.22
N TYR A 401 -21.22 22.23 3.55
CA TYR A 401 -20.11 21.30 3.63
C TYR A 401 -19.02 21.87 4.53
N ARG A 402 -18.47 21.04 5.42
CA ARG A 402 -17.35 21.40 6.29
C ARG A 402 -16.30 20.28 6.28
N PRO A 403 -15.01 20.59 6.22
CA PRO A 403 -13.96 19.58 6.34
C PRO A 403 -14.09 18.75 7.62
N LEU A 404 -13.90 17.44 7.53
CA LEU A 404 -14.00 16.53 8.67
C LEU A 404 -13.10 16.96 9.83
N ARG A 405 -11.90 17.50 9.56
CA ARG A 405 -10.97 18.02 10.57
C ARG A 405 -11.55 19.21 11.37
N GLU A 406 -12.42 20.03 10.76
CA GLU A 406 -13.02 21.18 11.45
C GLU A 406 -14.18 20.78 12.35
N VAL A 407 -14.82 19.66 12.06
CA VAL A 407 -15.98 19.16 12.81
C VAL A 407 -15.65 17.98 13.73
N SER A 408 -14.40 17.49 13.69
CA SER A 408 -13.89 16.40 14.53
C SER A 408 -12.59 16.80 15.23
N PRO A 409 -12.62 17.07 16.54
CA PRO A 409 -11.42 17.36 17.32
C PRO A 409 -10.36 16.23 17.27
N ILE A 410 -10.80 14.97 17.16
CA ILE A 410 -9.91 13.80 17.08
C ILE A 410 -9.14 13.82 15.76
N VAL A 411 -9.86 14.01 14.64
CA VAL A 411 -9.23 14.07 13.31
C VAL A 411 -8.33 15.30 13.19
N ASP A 412 -8.73 16.45 13.73
CA ASP A 412 -7.90 17.66 13.73
C ASP A 412 -6.61 17.46 14.53
N ALA A 413 -6.68 16.84 15.72
CA ALA A 413 -5.48 16.52 16.51
C ALA A 413 -4.50 15.60 15.73
N MET A 414 -5.01 14.55 15.09
CA MET A 414 -4.18 13.66 14.26
C MET A 414 -3.60 14.35 13.03
N ALA A 415 -4.36 15.26 12.41
CA ALA A 415 -3.90 16.00 11.24
C ALA A 415 -2.81 17.05 11.59
N ARG A 416 -2.94 17.71 12.75
CA ARG A 416 -1.98 18.72 13.25
C ARG A 416 -0.66 18.13 13.67
N THR A 417 -0.68 17.00 14.38
CA THR A 417 0.53 16.30 14.86
C THR A 417 1.22 15.52 13.77
N GLN A 418 0.76 15.65 12.53
CA GLN A 418 1.23 14.93 11.37
C GLN A 418 1.33 13.41 11.64
N PHE A 419 0.29 12.68 11.28
CA PHE A 419 0.20 11.22 11.38
C PHE A 419 1.53 10.53 11.06
N ASP A 420 2.20 10.93 9.96
CA ASP A 420 3.47 10.36 9.54
C ASP A 420 4.59 10.56 10.56
N ASP A 421 4.65 11.70 11.23
CA ASP A 421 5.68 11.99 12.23
C ASP A 421 5.55 11.12 13.49
N CYS A 422 4.32 10.70 13.81
CA CYS A 422 4.07 9.77 14.91
C CYS A 422 4.42 8.32 14.54
N VAL A 423 4.16 7.91 13.30
CA VAL A 423 4.26 6.53 12.83
C VAL A 423 5.65 6.23 12.27
N LYS A 424 6.18 7.12 11.41
CA LYS A 424 7.44 6.93 10.70
C LYS A 424 8.63 7.27 11.57
N LYS A 425 9.36 6.26 11.98
CA LYS A 425 10.56 6.37 12.83
C LYS A 425 11.76 5.84 12.09
N VAL A 426 12.91 6.46 12.26
CA VAL A 426 14.21 5.88 11.86
C VAL A 426 14.60 4.86 12.91
N ARG A 427 14.98 3.66 12.48
CA ARG A 427 15.38 2.58 13.38
C ARG A 427 16.73 2.01 12.98
N ILE A 428 17.50 1.66 14.00
CA ILE A 428 18.74 0.91 13.84
C ILE A 428 18.45 -0.54 14.26
N PHE A 429 18.76 -1.47 13.38
CA PHE A 429 18.62 -2.89 13.64
C PHE A 429 19.99 -3.57 13.64
N GLY A 430 20.16 -4.59 14.47
CA GLY A 430 21.39 -5.34 14.54
C GLY A 430 21.17 -6.86 14.60
N SER A 431 22.12 -7.59 14.03
CA SER A 431 22.23 -9.04 14.20
C SER A 431 22.51 -9.41 15.65
N GLU A 432 22.48 -10.70 15.98
CA GLU A 432 22.88 -11.18 17.32
C GLU A 432 24.32 -10.78 17.67
N ARG A 433 25.23 -10.75 16.68
CA ARG A 433 26.62 -10.28 16.88
C ARG A 433 26.66 -8.78 17.24
N ALA A 434 25.89 -7.96 16.52
CA ALA A 434 25.81 -6.52 16.81
C ALA A 434 25.14 -6.25 18.17
N VAL A 435 24.12 -7.00 18.56
CA VAL A 435 23.51 -6.94 19.91
C VAL A 435 24.56 -7.27 20.99
N SER A 436 25.33 -8.33 20.79
CA SER A 436 26.41 -8.72 21.69
C SER A 436 27.49 -7.63 21.79
N ALA A 437 27.86 -7.03 20.67
CA ALA A 437 28.84 -5.93 20.62
C ALA A 437 28.36 -4.70 21.42
N VAL A 438 27.11 -4.28 21.23
CA VAL A 438 26.52 -3.17 22.02
C VAL A 438 26.51 -3.49 23.51
N SER A 439 26.13 -4.73 23.88
CA SER A 439 26.06 -5.14 25.27
C SER A 439 27.43 -5.21 25.94
N SER A 440 28.47 -5.64 25.21
CA SER A 440 29.83 -5.79 25.75
C SER A 440 30.55 -4.49 25.99
N CYS A 441 30.35 -3.47 25.13
CA CYS A 441 31.05 -2.19 25.23
C CYS A 441 30.28 -1.14 26.03
N GLY A 442 28.99 -1.34 26.33
CA GLY A 442 28.15 -0.39 27.06
C GLY A 442 27.91 0.94 26.35
N VAL A 443 28.22 1.02 25.05
CA VAL A 443 28.05 2.25 24.27
C VAL A 443 26.57 2.42 23.91
N SER A 444 26.07 3.66 24.07
CA SER A 444 24.76 4.04 23.57
C SER A 444 24.80 4.12 22.04
N ILE A 445 23.90 3.41 21.36
CA ILE A 445 23.74 3.53 19.90
C ILE A 445 23.41 4.98 19.50
N ASP A 446 22.64 5.68 20.31
CA ASP A 446 22.24 7.07 20.03
C ASP A 446 23.47 8.00 19.99
N SER A 447 24.39 7.83 20.97
CA SER A 447 25.65 8.60 21.00
C SER A 447 26.56 8.25 19.83
N LEU A 448 26.67 6.95 19.49
CA LEU A 448 27.49 6.48 18.39
C LEU A 448 27.00 7.00 17.04
N VAL A 449 25.69 7.01 16.82
CA VAL A 449 25.06 7.56 15.61
C VAL A 449 25.24 9.08 15.55
N ALA A 450 25.08 9.79 16.68
CA ALA A 450 25.24 11.23 16.76
C ALA A 450 26.67 11.65 16.39
N ASP A 451 27.69 10.96 16.91
CA ASP A 451 29.08 11.21 16.60
C ASP A 451 29.36 11.06 15.10
N ILE A 452 28.90 9.96 14.48
CA ILE A 452 29.15 9.71 13.06
C ILE A 452 28.40 10.72 12.18
N VAL A 453 27.14 11.03 12.49
CA VAL A 453 26.35 12.01 11.74
C VAL A 453 26.92 13.41 11.90
N GLY A 454 27.38 13.79 13.12
CA GLY A 454 27.98 15.09 13.39
C GLY A 454 29.31 15.31 12.70
N HIS A 455 30.07 14.26 12.37
CA HIS A 455 31.36 14.35 11.64
C HIS A 455 31.18 14.27 10.11
N THR A 456 29.97 14.08 9.61
CA THR A 456 29.66 13.93 8.17
C THR A 456 29.00 15.17 7.56
N VAL A 457 28.84 16.27 8.33
CA VAL A 457 28.29 17.57 7.89
C VAL A 457 29.43 18.55 7.58
#